data_caf5a9b801461aa46a18a5d3ae8ecf6a
#
_entry.id   caf5a9b801461aa46a18a5d3ae8ecf6a
#
_cell.length_a   1.000
_cell.length_b   1.000
_cell.length_c   1.000
_cell.angle_alpha   90.00
_cell.angle_beta   90.00
_cell.angle_gamma   90.00
#
_symmetry.space_group_name_H-M   'P 1'
#
loop_
_entity.id
_entity.type
_entity.pdbx_description
1 polymer ?
#
loop_
_entity_poly.entity_id
_entity_poly.type
_entity_poly.pdbx_seq_one_letter_code
_entity_poly.pdbx_strand_id
1 'polypeptide(L)'
;SRNRDVRAAAAAAALALGASVEVQTIAGYHPLQQDPTMTTLFAQNAELILGRESIVVSPDTLSHGGSTDMGDLGMIMPVIHPYANSASGVGHGHDYLIEDYDKAVVTPAKVMAATILDLLGDGAGTAKQVLDESNPPMTSDQYVAVQREQFTTETFELR
;
A
#
# COMPACT_ATOMS: atom_id res chain seq x y z
N SER A 1 -20.22 6.65 8.90
CA SER A 1 -18.98 5.92 8.59
C SER A 1 -18.83 4.80 9.61
N ARG A 2 -18.30 3.64 9.21
CA ARG A 2 -18.18 2.43 10.05
C ARG A 2 -17.52 2.70 11.40
N ASN A 3 -16.50 3.55 11.45
CA ASN A 3 -15.82 3.91 12.71
C ASN A 3 -16.78 4.59 13.72
N ARG A 4 -17.66 5.48 13.26
CA ARG A 4 -18.64 6.12 14.12
C ARG A 4 -19.59 5.11 14.76
N ASP A 5 -20.03 4.13 14.00
CA ASP A 5 -21.00 3.14 14.45
C ASP A 5 -20.36 2.17 15.47
N VAL A 6 -19.10 1.74 15.23
CA VAL A 6 -18.34 0.92 16.18
C VAL A 6 -18.09 1.67 17.50
N ARG A 7 -17.71 2.95 17.42
CA ARG A 7 -17.50 3.79 18.62
C ARG A 7 -18.78 3.95 19.42
N ALA A 8 -19.90 4.21 18.74
CA ALA A 8 -21.21 4.34 19.40
C ALA A 8 -21.64 3.02 20.08
N ALA A 9 -21.41 1.88 19.43
CA ALA A 9 -21.71 0.57 19.99
C ALA A 9 -20.85 0.27 21.24
N ALA A 10 -19.55 0.54 21.19
CA ALA A 10 -18.65 0.36 22.34
C ALA A 10 -19.05 1.25 23.52
N ALA A 11 -19.36 2.53 23.26
CA ALA A 11 -19.84 3.47 24.29
C ALA A 11 -21.14 2.99 24.90
N ALA A 12 -22.13 2.62 24.10
CA ALA A 12 -23.43 2.14 24.59
C ALA A 12 -23.30 0.88 25.45
N ALA A 13 -22.48 -0.09 25.03
CA ALA A 13 -22.25 -1.33 25.77
C ALA A 13 -21.61 -1.08 27.15
N ALA A 14 -20.60 -0.23 27.23
CA ALA A 14 -19.94 0.13 28.48
C ALA A 14 -20.90 0.85 29.43
N LEU A 15 -21.60 1.88 28.94
CA LEU A 15 -22.53 2.67 29.74
C LEU A 15 -23.71 1.83 30.24
N ALA A 16 -24.20 0.87 29.46
CA ALA A 16 -25.27 -0.05 29.89
C ALA A 16 -24.87 -0.93 31.09
N LEU A 17 -23.58 -1.18 31.28
CA LEU A 17 -23.04 -1.95 32.41
C LEU A 17 -22.52 -1.04 33.55
N GLY A 18 -22.70 0.28 33.46
CA GLY A 18 -22.19 1.23 34.45
C GLY A 18 -20.66 1.37 34.42
N ALA A 19 -20.03 1.02 33.30
CA ALA A 19 -18.58 1.16 33.10
C ALA A 19 -18.25 2.37 32.25
N SER A 20 -17.01 2.83 32.34
CA SER A 20 -16.43 3.80 31.39
C SER A 20 -15.70 3.06 30.27
N VAL A 21 -15.58 3.72 29.12
CA VAL A 21 -14.76 3.24 28.01
C VAL A 21 -13.97 4.38 27.39
N GLU A 22 -12.71 4.14 27.13
CA GLU A 22 -11.86 4.99 26.31
C GLU A 22 -11.74 4.37 24.91
N VAL A 23 -12.04 5.15 23.89
CA VAL A 23 -11.95 4.74 22.49
C VAL A 23 -10.84 5.55 21.84
N GLN A 24 -9.78 4.86 21.44
CA GLN A 24 -8.70 5.44 20.65
C GLN A 24 -8.92 5.12 19.17
N THR A 25 -8.91 6.16 18.34
CA THR A 25 -8.88 6.01 16.88
C THR A 25 -7.46 6.28 16.40
N ILE A 26 -6.90 5.31 15.69
CA ILE A 26 -5.56 5.39 15.11
C ILE A 26 -5.72 5.37 13.59
N ALA A 27 -5.01 6.26 12.90
CA ALA A 27 -4.99 6.27 11.43
C ALA A 27 -4.49 4.93 10.90
N GLY A 28 -5.17 4.41 9.89
CA GLY A 28 -4.70 3.27 9.10
C GLY A 28 -4.02 3.74 7.83
N TYR A 29 -3.59 2.78 7.01
CA TYR A 29 -3.00 3.06 5.70
C TYR A 29 -4.04 3.54 4.69
N HIS A 30 -3.62 4.42 3.79
CA HIS A 30 -4.41 4.77 2.60
C HIS A 30 -4.46 3.62 1.59
N PRO A 31 -5.51 3.54 0.76
CA PRO A 31 -5.54 2.59 -0.34
C PRO A 31 -4.35 2.79 -1.28
N LEU A 32 -3.73 1.68 -1.68
CA LEU A 32 -2.63 1.72 -2.63
C LEU A 32 -3.11 2.21 -4.00
N GLN A 33 -2.48 3.26 -4.49
CA GLN A 33 -2.63 3.77 -5.85
C GLN A 33 -1.28 3.66 -6.55
N GLN A 34 -1.19 2.77 -7.54
CA GLN A 34 0.05 2.57 -8.27
C GLN A 34 0.15 3.54 -9.43
N ASP A 35 1.35 4.09 -9.63
CA ASP A 35 1.64 4.97 -10.76
C ASP A 35 1.62 4.16 -12.07
N PRO A 36 0.84 4.58 -13.09
CA PRO A 36 0.68 3.82 -14.31
C PRO A 36 1.95 3.80 -15.17
N THR A 37 2.72 4.90 -15.19
CA THR A 37 3.96 5.01 -15.98
C THR A 37 5.03 4.12 -15.40
N MET A 38 5.24 4.14 -14.07
CA MET A 38 6.14 3.22 -13.38
C MET A 38 5.69 1.77 -13.49
N THR A 39 4.39 1.49 -13.41
CA THR A 39 3.84 0.13 -13.58
C THR A 39 4.16 -0.41 -14.97
N THR A 40 3.99 0.41 -16.01
CA THR A 40 4.32 0.04 -17.39
C THR A 40 5.81 -0.25 -17.55
N LEU A 41 6.67 0.63 -17.05
CA LEU A 41 8.13 0.46 -17.09
C LEU A 41 8.58 -0.81 -16.37
N PHE A 42 8.06 -1.04 -15.17
CA PHE A 42 8.36 -2.26 -14.41
C PHE A 42 7.89 -3.53 -15.16
N ALA A 43 6.69 -3.51 -15.73
CA ALA A 43 6.15 -4.63 -16.48
C ALA A 43 6.98 -4.96 -17.74
N GLN A 44 7.48 -3.94 -18.46
CA GLN A 44 8.38 -4.11 -19.59
C GLN A 44 9.69 -4.79 -19.18
N ASN A 45 10.31 -4.35 -18.08
CA ASN A 45 11.52 -4.97 -17.54
C ASN A 45 11.27 -6.40 -17.06
N ALA A 46 10.14 -6.63 -16.42
CA ALA A 46 9.74 -7.98 -16.02
C ALA A 46 9.53 -8.90 -17.23
N GLU A 47 8.89 -8.40 -18.29
CA GLU A 47 8.71 -9.14 -19.55
C GLU A 47 10.04 -9.53 -20.21
N LEU A 48 11.02 -8.62 -20.23
CA LEU A 48 12.36 -8.89 -20.76
C LEU A 48 13.11 -9.99 -19.97
N ILE A 49 12.89 -10.05 -18.66
CA ILE A 49 13.62 -10.99 -17.77
C ILE A 49 12.90 -12.33 -17.64
N LEU A 50 11.58 -12.33 -17.61
CA LEU A 50 10.76 -13.52 -17.31
C LEU A 50 10.01 -14.10 -18.51
N GLY A 51 9.85 -13.34 -19.60
CA GLY A 51 8.93 -13.65 -20.68
C GLY A 51 7.50 -13.17 -20.38
N ARG A 52 6.78 -12.84 -21.44
CA ARG A 52 5.44 -12.22 -21.38
C ARG A 52 4.40 -13.08 -20.67
N GLU A 53 4.45 -14.39 -20.85
CA GLU A 53 3.51 -15.33 -20.23
C GLU A 53 3.61 -15.42 -18.70
N SER A 54 4.70 -14.91 -18.13
CA SER A 54 4.92 -14.90 -16.68
C SER A 54 4.41 -13.63 -16.00
N ILE A 55 3.92 -12.66 -16.79
CA ILE A 55 3.52 -11.35 -16.30
C ILE A 55 2.02 -11.19 -16.35
N VAL A 56 1.44 -10.80 -15.23
CA VAL A 56 0.03 -10.41 -15.13
C VAL A 56 -0.04 -8.94 -14.72
N VAL A 57 -0.49 -8.11 -15.62
CA VAL A 57 -0.84 -6.71 -15.32
C VAL A 57 -2.36 -6.67 -15.17
N SER A 58 -2.83 -6.56 -13.93
CA SER A 58 -4.26 -6.48 -13.65
C SER A 58 -4.68 -5.03 -13.47
N PRO A 59 -5.70 -4.55 -14.17
CA PRO A 59 -6.30 -3.24 -13.89
C PRO A 59 -7.02 -3.21 -12.54
N ASP A 60 -7.39 -4.37 -12.00
CA ASP A 60 -8.13 -4.52 -10.75
C ASP A 60 -7.22 -4.89 -9.56
N THR A 61 -6.08 -4.23 -9.41
CA THR A 61 -5.19 -4.42 -8.26
C THR A 61 -5.86 -4.12 -6.92
N LEU A 62 -7.01 -3.46 -6.93
CA LEU A 62 -7.84 -3.19 -5.75
C LEU A 62 -8.60 -4.42 -5.23
N SER A 63 -8.67 -5.51 -5.99
CA SER A 63 -9.47 -6.70 -5.61
C SER A 63 -8.75 -7.68 -4.69
N HIS A 64 -7.47 -7.52 -4.45
CA HIS A 64 -6.68 -8.47 -3.66
C HIS A 64 -6.61 -8.16 -2.16
N GLY A 65 -7.46 -7.31 -1.64
CA GLY A 65 -7.76 -7.20 -0.21
C GLY A 65 -6.57 -7.10 0.73
N GLY A 66 -5.46 -6.51 0.30
CA GLY A 66 -4.29 -6.28 1.14
C GLY A 66 -4.24 -4.85 1.67
N SER A 67 -3.48 -4.65 2.73
CA SER A 67 -3.16 -3.34 3.30
C SER A 67 -1.64 -3.21 3.38
N THR A 68 -1.11 -2.08 2.97
CA THR A 68 0.32 -1.79 2.96
C THR A 68 0.56 -0.30 3.16
N ASP A 69 1.64 0.05 3.85
CA ASP A 69 2.12 1.42 4.04
C ASP A 69 2.53 2.11 2.73
N MET A 70 2.74 1.34 1.65
CA MET A 70 2.92 1.91 0.31
C MET A 70 1.74 2.74 -0.17
N GLY A 71 0.52 2.48 0.37
CA GLY A 71 -0.65 3.33 0.12
C GLY A 71 -0.45 4.76 0.61
N ASP A 72 0.22 4.93 1.74
CA ASP A 72 0.55 6.24 2.31
C ASP A 72 1.58 6.98 1.46
N LEU A 73 2.60 6.29 0.97
CA LEU A 73 3.57 6.87 0.04
C LEU A 73 2.91 7.29 -1.28
N GLY A 74 1.97 6.48 -1.79
CA GLY A 74 1.20 6.78 -3.00
C GLY A 74 0.35 8.06 -2.90
N MET A 75 0.08 8.55 -1.69
CA MET A 75 -0.61 9.83 -1.49
C MET A 75 0.27 11.04 -1.79
N ILE A 76 1.59 10.90 -1.74
CA ILE A 76 2.54 12.02 -1.83
C ILE A 76 3.60 11.88 -2.95
N MET A 77 3.72 10.70 -3.55
CA MET A 77 4.67 10.45 -4.63
C MET A 77 4.25 9.26 -5.49
N PRO A 78 4.74 9.15 -6.75
CA PRO A 78 4.50 7.97 -7.56
C PRO A 78 5.14 6.72 -6.93
N VAL A 79 4.37 5.64 -6.85
CA VAL A 79 4.80 4.36 -6.28
C VAL A 79 4.28 3.18 -7.10
N ILE A 80 4.97 2.04 -6.99
CA ILE A 80 4.48 0.73 -7.44
C ILE A 80 4.72 -0.30 -6.34
N HIS A 81 3.88 -1.33 -6.31
CA HIS A 81 3.99 -2.44 -5.37
C HIS A 81 3.72 -3.77 -6.09
N PRO A 82 4.67 -4.26 -6.87
CA PRO A 82 4.53 -5.51 -7.61
C PRO A 82 4.62 -6.73 -6.67
N TYR A 83 4.00 -7.81 -7.09
CA TYR A 83 4.04 -9.10 -6.39
C TYR A 83 4.80 -10.14 -7.20
N ALA A 84 5.54 -11.00 -6.50
CA ALA A 84 6.16 -12.20 -7.07
C ALA A 84 5.39 -13.44 -6.59
N ASN A 85 4.93 -14.27 -7.53
CA ASN A 85 4.25 -15.51 -7.20
C ASN A 85 5.27 -16.64 -6.95
N SER A 86 5.72 -16.79 -5.72
CA SER A 86 6.80 -17.71 -5.34
C SER A 86 6.57 -18.40 -4.00
N ALA A 87 5.38 -18.26 -3.43
CA ALA A 87 5.02 -18.82 -2.14
C ALA A 87 3.74 -19.65 -2.24
N SER A 88 3.60 -20.61 -1.34
CA SER A 88 2.39 -21.38 -1.07
C SER A 88 1.79 -21.05 0.29
N GLY A 89 0.63 -21.61 0.59
CA GLY A 89 -0.09 -21.34 1.84
C GLY A 89 -0.93 -20.07 1.79
N VAL A 90 -1.49 -19.69 2.93
CA VAL A 90 -2.33 -18.51 3.08
C VAL A 90 -1.47 -17.34 3.55
N GLY A 91 -1.55 -16.20 2.87
CA GLY A 91 -0.84 -14.98 3.29
C GLY A 91 -1.09 -14.65 4.76
N HIS A 92 -0.04 -14.41 5.53
CA HIS A 92 -0.03 -14.29 7.00
C HIS A 92 -0.43 -15.57 7.78
N GLY A 93 -0.65 -16.69 7.12
CA GLY A 93 -0.88 -17.99 7.75
C GLY A 93 0.40 -18.62 8.28
N HIS A 94 0.25 -19.58 9.18
CA HIS A 94 1.39 -20.35 9.71
C HIS A 94 1.99 -21.32 8.67
N ASP A 95 1.28 -21.56 7.59
CA ASP A 95 1.64 -22.43 6.46
C ASP A 95 2.19 -21.64 5.26
N TYR A 96 2.36 -20.32 5.39
CA TYR A 96 2.94 -19.50 4.34
C TYR A 96 4.44 -19.79 4.19
N LEU A 97 4.83 -20.34 3.02
CA LEU A 97 6.18 -20.78 2.75
C LEU A 97 6.65 -20.30 1.38
N ILE A 98 7.88 -19.76 1.33
CA ILE A 98 8.55 -19.49 0.05
C ILE A 98 9.04 -20.81 -0.53
N GLU A 99 8.56 -21.17 -1.72
CA GLU A 99 8.93 -22.42 -2.40
C GLU A 99 10.03 -22.25 -3.44
N ASP A 100 10.13 -21.04 -4.00
CA ASP A 100 11.11 -20.73 -5.05
C ASP A 100 11.83 -19.42 -4.70
N TYR A 101 13.02 -19.55 -4.12
CA TYR A 101 13.83 -18.40 -3.72
C TYR A 101 14.34 -17.56 -4.90
N ASP A 102 14.59 -18.18 -6.06
CA ASP A 102 14.99 -17.42 -7.25
C ASP A 102 13.86 -16.50 -7.72
N LYS A 103 12.63 -17.00 -7.71
CA LYS A 103 11.46 -16.19 -8.03
C LYS A 103 11.09 -15.19 -6.93
N ALA A 104 11.32 -15.55 -5.66
CA ALA A 104 10.97 -14.66 -4.53
C ALA A 104 11.96 -13.51 -4.36
N VAL A 105 13.23 -13.71 -4.64
CA VAL A 105 14.31 -12.78 -4.27
C VAL A 105 15.10 -12.32 -5.48
N VAL A 106 15.70 -13.26 -6.23
CA VAL A 106 16.66 -12.93 -7.30
C VAL A 106 15.95 -12.24 -8.47
N THR A 107 14.82 -12.78 -8.89
CA THR A 107 14.07 -12.25 -10.03
C THR A 107 13.51 -10.84 -9.77
N PRO A 108 12.78 -10.58 -8.66
CA PRO A 108 12.33 -9.24 -8.33
C PRO A 108 13.49 -8.25 -8.21
N ALA A 109 14.62 -8.65 -7.61
CA ALA A 109 15.78 -7.80 -7.49
C ALA A 109 16.36 -7.39 -8.86
N LYS A 110 16.40 -8.31 -9.83
CA LYS A 110 16.83 -8.02 -11.20
C LYS A 110 15.89 -7.04 -11.90
N VAL A 111 14.57 -7.27 -11.78
CA VAL A 111 13.57 -6.38 -12.39
C VAL A 111 13.61 -4.98 -11.78
N MET A 112 13.74 -4.89 -10.47
CA MET A 112 13.91 -3.61 -9.77
C MET A 112 15.18 -2.89 -10.20
N ALA A 113 16.31 -3.59 -10.29
CA ALA A 113 17.58 -3.01 -10.74
C ALA A 113 17.48 -2.48 -12.18
N ALA A 114 16.87 -3.24 -13.09
CA ALA A 114 16.64 -2.80 -14.47
C ALA A 114 15.75 -1.55 -14.50
N THR A 115 14.66 -1.55 -13.74
CA THR A 115 13.75 -0.39 -13.64
C THR A 115 14.45 0.85 -13.10
N ILE A 116 15.33 0.70 -12.09
CA ILE A 116 16.12 1.82 -11.56
C ILE A 116 17.09 2.33 -12.61
N LEU A 117 17.73 1.45 -13.39
CA LEU A 117 18.64 1.85 -14.48
C LEU A 117 17.91 2.63 -15.55
N ASP A 118 16.69 2.23 -15.93
CA ASP A 118 15.88 2.94 -16.91
C ASP A 118 15.38 4.30 -16.38
N LEU A 119 15.03 4.36 -15.08
CA LEU A 119 14.63 5.63 -14.46
C LEU A 119 15.77 6.64 -14.38
N LEU A 120 16.97 6.18 -14.03
CA LEU A 120 18.11 7.05 -13.73
C LEU A 120 19.10 7.19 -14.89
N GLY A 121 19.00 6.33 -15.91
CA GLY A 121 19.80 6.43 -17.13
C GLY A 121 19.59 7.74 -17.88
N ASP A 122 20.49 8.06 -18.79
CA ASP A 122 20.40 9.22 -19.71
C ASP A 122 19.98 10.54 -19.02
N GLY A 123 20.59 10.82 -17.89
CA GLY A 123 20.33 12.04 -17.12
C GLY A 123 18.98 12.04 -16.39
N ALA A 124 18.46 10.85 -16.08
CA ALA A 124 17.21 10.62 -15.38
C ALA A 124 15.97 11.19 -16.12
N GLY A 125 15.97 11.11 -17.44
CA GLY A 125 14.86 11.60 -18.27
C GLY A 125 13.54 10.92 -17.93
N THR A 126 13.55 9.59 -17.82
CA THR A 126 12.36 8.78 -17.45
C THR A 126 11.85 9.12 -16.06
N ALA A 127 12.73 9.26 -15.06
CA ALA A 127 12.30 9.65 -13.72
C ALA A 127 11.66 11.04 -13.68
N LYS A 128 12.22 12.00 -14.43
CA LYS A 128 11.62 13.34 -14.56
C LYS A 128 10.24 13.27 -15.21
N GLN A 129 10.08 12.48 -16.26
CA GLN A 129 8.79 12.27 -16.90
C GLN A 129 7.75 11.68 -15.91
N VAL A 130 8.12 10.65 -15.15
CA VAL A 130 7.25 10.08 -14.12
C VAL A 130 6.80 11.14 -13.11
N LEU A 131 7.73 11.98 -12.65
CA LEU A 131 7.41 13.06 -11.70
C LEU A 131 6.51 14.13 -12.33
N ASP A 132 6.76 14.51 -13.58
CA ASP A 132 5.97 15.54 -14.28
C ASP A 132 4.54 15.06 -14.62
N GLU A 133 4.36 13.76 -14.92
CA GLU A 133 3.07 13.15 -15.21
C GLU A 133 2.32 12.75 -13.94
N SER A 134 3.01 12.57 -12.82
CA SER A 134 2.39 12.19 -11.56
C SER A 134 1.54 13.32 -10.99
N ASN A 135 0.42 12.94 -10.40
CA ASN A 135 -0.46 13.89 -9.70
C ASN A 135 -0.85 13.31 -8.33
N PRO A 136 0.07 13.27 -7.37
CA PRO A 136 -0.23 12.74 -6.05
C PRO A 136 -1.36 13.53 -5.39
N PRO A 137 -2.29 12.85 -4.70
CA PRO A 137 -3.46 13.48 -4.10
C PRO A 137 -3.16 14.56 -3.07
N MET A 138 -2.00 14.51 -2.42
CA MET A 138 -1.62 15.38 -1.32
C MET A 138 -0.16 15.82 -1.40
N THR A 139 0.15 16.94 -0.78
CA THR A 139 1.54 17.26 -0.39
C THR A 139 1.90 16.50 0.90
N SER A 140 3.19 16.40 1.21
CA SER A 140 3.66 15.78 2.46
C SER A 140 3.07 16.47 3.70
N ASP A 141 2.96 17.79 3.70
CA ASP A 141 2.39 18.54 4.82
C ASP A 141 0.89 18.27 5.00
N GLN A 142 0.15 18.20 3.89
CA GLN A 142 -1.27 17.83 3.90
C GLN A 142 -1.47 16.41 4.41
N TYR A 143 -0.65 15.46 3.97
CA TYR A 143 -0.70 14.08 4.45
C TYR A 143 -0.47 14.02 5.97
N VAL A 144 0.57 14.67 6.49
CA VAL A 144 0.86 14.71 7.94
C VAL A 144 -0.30 15.34 8.72
N ALA A 145 -0.90 16.41 8.21
CA ALA A 145 -2.05 17.05 8.85
C ALA A 145 -3.25 16.10 8.92
N VAL A 146 -3.62 15.45 7.80
CA VAL A 146 -4.72 14.49 7.73
C VAL A 146 -4.50 13.31 8.68
N GLN A 147 -3.28 12.76 8.73
CA GLN A 147 -2.96 11.66 9.61
C GLN A 147 -3.09 12.05 11.09
N ARG A 148 -2.63 13.25 11.47
CA ARG A 148 -2.75 13.77 12.85
C ARG A 148 -4.19 13.98 13.26
N GLU A 149 -5.05 14.48 12.37
CA GLU A 149 -6.47 14.69 12.64
C GLU A 149 -7.24 13.38 12.90
N GLN A 150 -6.75 12.27 12.36
CA GLN A 150 -7.36 10.96 12.58
C GLN A 150 -7.03 10.34 13.93
N PHE A 151 -5.98 10.82 14.61
CA PHE A 151 -5.65 10.37 15.96
C PHE A 151 -6.56 11.05 16.96
N THR A 152 -7.54 10.33 17.50
CA THR A 152 -8.46 10.84 18.51
C THR A 152 -8.60 9.88 19.68
N THR A 153 -8.77 10.44 20.88
CA THR A 153 -9.12 9.68 22.07
C THR A 153 -10.40 10.28 22.65
N GLU A 154 -11.39 9.46 22.88
CA GLU A 154 -12.68 9.86 23.47
C GLU A 154 -13.01 8.95 24.62
N THR A 155 -13.39 9.55 25.77
CA THR A 155 -13.83 8.81 26.96
C THR A 155 -15.34 9.00 27.14
N PHE A 156 -16.04 7.89 27.35
CA PHE A 156 -17.46 7.86 27.65
C PHE A 156 -17.64 7.29 29.05
N GLU A 157 -18.36 8.02 29.90
CA GLU A 157 -18.65 7.68 31.30
C GLU A 157 -20.05 8.13 31.69
N LEU A 158 -20.68 7.44 32.64
CA LEU A 158 -21.91 7.89 33.29
C LEU A 158 -21.56 9.09 34.22
N ARG A 159 -22.25 10.19 34.06
CA ARG A 159 -22.20 11.35 34.96
C ARG A 159 -23.22 11.19 36.07
#